data_3acad584fa92c25358104eec3587d41d
#
_entry.id   3acad584fa92c25358104eec3587d41d
#
_cell.length_a   1.000
_cell.length_b   1.000
_cell.length_c   1.000
_cell.angle_alpha   90.00
_cell.angle_beta   90.00
_cell.angle_gamma   90.00
#
_symmetry.space_group_name_H-M   'P 1'
#
loop_
_entity.id
_entity.type
_entity.pdbx_description
1 polymer ?
#
loop_
_entity_poly.entity_id
_entity_poly.type
_entity_poly.pdbx_seq_one_letter_code
_entity_poly.pdbx_strand_id
1 'polypeptide(L)'
;MWGVVGASCEVHYSAAKAGVIGLTKALAKELGPSNIRVNCVAPGVIDTEMNENIDLSTLASLSDDTPLCRIGTPKEVAEAVFYLADKAEFITGQVLNVNGGIFT
;
A
#
# COMPACT_ATOMS: atom_id res chain seq x y z
N MET A 1 -14.63 -6.70 12.99
CA MET A 1 -14.68 -5.27 12.67
C MET A 1 -15.34 -5.00 11.33
N TRP A 2 -14.91 -5.67 10.31
CA TRP A 2 -15.45 -5.45 8.97
C TRP A 2 -16.92 -5.84 8.81
N GLY A 3 -17.41 -6.77 9.63
CA GLY A 3 -18.78 -7.27 9.51
C GLY A 3 -19.87 -6.21 9.74
N VAL A 4 -19.87 -5.58 10.92
CA VAL A 4 -20.95 -4.66 11.31
C VAL A 4 -20.80 -3.27 10.71
N VAL A 5 -19.56 -2.77 10.66
CA VAL A 5 -19.25 -1.41 10.16
C VAL A 5 -18.43 -1.45 8.89
N GLY A 6 -18.37 -2.60 8.24
CA GLY A 6 -17.49 -2.84 7.10
C GLY A 6 -17.67 -1.84 5.97
N ALA A 7 -18.91 -1.60 5.55
CA ALA A 7 -19.19 -0.67 4.45
C ALA A 7 -18.73 0.75 4.77
N SER A 8 -18.99 1.24 5.98
CA SER A 8 -18.51 2.55 6.43
C SER A 8 -17.00 2.61 6.49
N CYS A 9 -16.37 1.57 7.04
CA CYS A 9 -14.91 1.49 7.13
C CYS A 9 -14.28 1.44 5.74
N GLU A 10 -14.87 0.71 4.81
CA GLU A 10 -14.40 0.63 3.43
C GLU A 10 -14.52 1.97 2.71
N VAL A 11 -15.62 2.70 2.91
CA VAL A 11 -15.80 4.03 2.30
C VAL A 11 -14.75 5.00 2.83
N HIS A 12 -14.53 5.04 4.14
CA HIS A 12 -13.51 5.91 4.73
C HIS A 12 -12.10 5.53 4.28
N TYR A 13 -11.80 4.24 4.24
CA TYR A 13 -10.51 3.74 3.77
C TYR A 13 -10.28 4.13 2.31
N SER A 14 -11.27 3.93 1.44
CA SER A 14 -11.17 4.26 0.02
C SER A 14 -10.99 5.75 -0.19
N ALA A 15 -11.71 6.58 0.56
CA ALA A 15 -11.56 8.03 0.49
C ALA A 15 -10.17 8.47 0.94
N ALA A 16 -9.66 7.92 2.03
CA ALA A 16 -8.33 8.22 2.54
C ALA A 16 -7.25 7.80 1.54
N LYS A 17 -7.38 6.61 0.96
CA LYS A 17 -6.44 6.11 -0.05
C LYS A 17 -6.43 7.01 -1.29
N ALA A 18 -7.61 7.37 -1.80
CA ALA A 18 -7.73 8.25 -2.96
C ALA A 18 -7.13 9.63 -2.65
N GLY A 19 -7.33 10.14 -1.43
CA GLY A 19 -6.75 11.40 -0.98
C GLY A 19 -5.22 11.36 -0.96
N VAL A 20 -4.62 10.30 -0.45
CA VAL A 20 -3.17 10.15 -0.42
C VAL A 20 -2.60 10.07 -1.84
N ILE A 21 -3.26 9.33 -2.73
CA ILE A 21 -2.83 9.22 -4.13
C ILE A 21 -2.92 10.58 -4.82
N GLY A 22 -4.03 11.30 -4.65
CA GLY A 22 -4.21 12.63 -5.21
C GLY A 22 -3.18 13.63 -4.71
N LEU A 23 -2.93 13.62 -3.39
CA LEU A 23 -1.91 14.46 -2.77
C LEU A 23 -0.52 14.14 -3.31
N THR A 24 -0.18 12.86 -3.43
CA THR A 24 1.10 12.41 -4.00
C THR A 24 1.33 13.00 -5.38
N LYS A 25 0.34 12.90 -6.25
CA LYS A 25 0.44 13.41 -7.62
C LYS A 25 0.52 14.92 -7.67
N ALA A 26 -0.25 15.61 -6.86
CA ALA A 26 -0.24 17.07 -6.81
C ALA A 26 1.10 17.60 -6.29
N LEU A 27 1.62 17.00 -5.21
CA LEU A 27 2.92 17.38 -4.65
C LEU A 27 4.07 17.07 -5.60
N ALA A 28 3.99 15.94 -6.31
CA ALA A 28 5.01 15.60 -7.30
C ALA A 28 5.13 16.66 -8.38
N LYS A 29 3.99 17.16 -8.85
CA LYS A 29 3.98 18.22 -9.87
C LYS A 29 4.48 19.55 -9.31
N GLU A 30 4.07 19.89 -8.09
CA GLU A 30 4.45 21.14 -7.46
C GLU A 30 5.93 21.19 -7.10
N LEU A 31 6.45 20.09 -6.56
CA LEU A 31 7.81 20.04 -6.02
C LEU A 31 8.85 19.52 -7.03
N GLY A 32 8.40 18.96 -8.13
CA GLY A 32 9.30 18.46 -9.19
C GLY A 32 10.30 19.50 -9.67
N PRO A 33 9.87 20.75 -9.97
CA PRO A 33 10.81 21.79 -10.38
C PRO A 33 11.90 22.10 -9.35
N SER A 34 11.64 21.79 -8.07
CA SER A 34 12.64 21.93 -7.00
C SER A 34 13.47 20.66 -6.80
N ASN A 35 13.34 19.69 -7.72
CA ASN A 35 14.02 18.40 -7.67
C ASN A 35 13.68 17.59 -6.43
N ILE A 36 12.43 17.67 -6.01
CA ILE A 36 11.90 16.87 -4.91
C ILE A 36 10.92 15.86 -5.51
N ARG A 37 11.17 14.57 -5.28
CA ARG A 37 10.32 13.49 -5.74
C ARG A 37 9.33 13.11 -4.65
N VAL A 38 8.11 12.81 -5.05
CA VAL A 38 7.04 12.40 -4.13
C VAL A 38 6.36 11.17 -4.72
N ASN A 39 6.46 10.06 -4.04
CA ASN A 39 5.86 8.79 -4.45
C ASN A 39 5.10 8.19 -3.27
N CYS A 40 4.23 7.25 -3.57
CA CYS A 40 3.41 6.57 -2.58
C CYS A 40 3.64 5.07 -2.68
N VAL A 41 3.72 4.41 -1.54
CA VAL A 41 3.73 2.95 -1.46
C VAL A 41 2.40 2.50 -0.89
N ALA A 42 1.72 1.59 -1.59
CA ALA A 42 0.44 1.03 -1.17
C ALA A 42 0.62 -0.45 -0.86
N PRO A 43 0.80 -0.82 0.41
CA PRO A 43 0.95 -2.22 0.78
C PRO A 43 -0.38 -2.97 0.69
N GLY A 44 -0.31 -4.26 0.40
CA GLY A 44 -1.45 -5.15 0.50
C GLY A 44 -1.55 -5.74 1.91
N VAL A 45 -1.82 -7.04 1.99
CA VAL A 45 -1.87 -7.73 3.29
C VAL A 45 -0.44 -8.03 3.74
N ILE A 46 -0.06 -7.45 4.85
CA ILE A 46 1.30 -7.54 5.38
C ILE A 46 1.26 -8.15 6.79
N ASP A 47 2.21 -9.03 7.06
CA ASP A 47 2.36 -9.68 8.36
C ASP A 47 2.92 -8.68 9.38
N THR A 48 2.02 -8.02 10.09
CA THR A 48 2.35 -7.02 11.10
C THR A 48 1.64 -7.35 12.41
N GLU A 49 1.99 -6.66 13.48
CA GLU A 49 1.33 -6.80 14.77
C GLU A 49 -0.18 -6.53 14.69
N MET A 50 -0.60 -5.69 13.77
CA MET A 50 -2.02 -5.39 13.57
C MET A 50 -2.81 -6.61 13.08
N ASN A 51 -2.13 -7.60 12.52
CA ASN A 51 -2.73 -8.81 11.99
C ASN A 51 -2.70 -9.99 12.97
N GLU A 52 -2.18 -9.81 14.18
CA GLU A 52 -2.07 -10.89 15.17
C GLU A 52 -3.43 -11.46 15.57
N ASN A 53 -4.48 -10.65 15.53
CA ASN A 53 -5.83 -11.06 15.92
C ASN A 53 -6.65 -11.66 14.76
N ILE A 54 -6.06 -11.75 13.57
CA ILE A 54 -6.71 -12.38 12.42
C ILE A 54 -6.54 -13.89 12.55
N ASP A 55 -7.63 -14.65 12.45
CA ASP A 55 -7.55 -16.10 12.57
C ASP A 55 -6.81 -16.74 11.39
N LEU A 56 -6.36 -17.99 11.59
CA LEU A 56 -5.58 -18.71 10.59
C LEU A 56 -6.36 -18.97 9.30
N SER A 57 -7.66 -19.18 9.39
CA SER A 57 -8.48 -19.43 8.20
C SER A 57 -8.59 -18.17 7.33
N THR A 58 -8.71 -17.01 7.96
CA THR A 58 -8.75 -15.74 7.26
C THR A 58 -7.40 -15.44 6.59
N LEU A 59 -6.30 -15.69 7.30
CA LEU A 59 -4.96 -15.52 6.73
C LEU A 59 -4.73 -16.47 5.56
N ALA A 60 -5.16 -17.72 5.68
CA ALA A 60 -5.04 -18.69 4.58
C ALA A 60 -5.85 -18.23 3.37
N SER A 61 -7.06 -17.73 3.58
CA SER A 61 -7.90 -17.20 2.50
C SER A 61 -7.25 -16.00 1.81
N LEU A 62 -6.68 -15.09 2.57
CA LEU A 62 -5.97 -13.92 2.01
C LEU A 62 -4.75 -14.34 1.22
N SER A 63 -4.02 -15.36 1.68
CA SER A 63 -2.88 -15.92 0.96
C SER A 63 -3.32 -16.57 -0.34
N ASP A 64 -4.42 -17.33 -0.31
CA ASP A 64 -4.96 -17.98 -1.51
C ASP A 64 -5.45 -16.96 -2.55
N ASP A 65 -6.01 -15.84 -2.10
CA ASP A 65 -6.49 -14.76 -2.96
C ASP A 65 -5.35 -13.92 -3.53
N THR A 66 -4.15 -14.06 -2.99
CA THR A 66 -2.98 -13.33 -3.45
C THR A 66 -2.27 -14.13 -4.53
N PRO A 67 -2.05 -13.59 -5.73
CA PRO A 67 -1.36 -14.31 -6.81
C PRO A 67 -0.02 -14.92 -6.41
N LEU A 68 0.76 -14.24 -5.55
CA LEU A 68 2.02 -14.81 -5.05
C LEU A 68 1.83 -15.83 -3.91
N CYS A 69 0.57 -16.14 -3.57
CA CYS A 69 0.20 -17.21 -2.63
C CYS A 69 0.73 -17.03 -1.20
N ARG A 70 0.94 -15.79 -0.79
CA ARG A 70 1.36 -15.45 0.58
C ARG A 70 1.05 -14.00 0.90
N ILE A 71 1.06 -13.67 2.17
CA ILE A 71 1.03 -12.26 2.59
C ILE A 71 2.46 -11.71 2.57
N GLY A 72 2.60 -10.40 2.50
CA GLY A 72 3.90 -9.76 2.47
C GLY A 72 4.51 -9.58 3.86
N THR A 73 5.74 -9.11 3.89
CA THR A 73 6.46 -8.82 5.12
C THR A 73 6.75 -7.33 5.24
N PRO A 74 6.91 -6.80 6.46
CA PRO A 74 7.31 -5.40 6.63
C PRO A 74 8.61 -5.06 5.90
N LYS A 75 9.55 -5.98 5.85
CA LYS A 75 10.82 -5.80 5.14
C LYS A 75 10.59 -5.54 3.65
N GLU A 76 9.67 -6.28 3.03
CA GLU A 76 9.36 -6.12 1.62
C GLU A 76 8.78 -4.74 1.31
N VAL A 77 7.94 -4.23 2.20
CA VAL A 77 7.41 -2.86 2.07
C VAL A 77 8.53 -1.84 2.26
N ALA A 78 9.38 -2.04 3.26
CA ALA A 78 10.51 -1.15 3.55
C ALA A 78 11.51 -1.10 2.38
N GLU A 79 11.76 -2.23 1.73
CA GLU A 79 12.64 -2.29 0.55
C GLU A 79 12.07 -1.45 -0.61
N ALA A 80 10.76 -1.49 -0.82
CA ALA A 80 10.10 -0.68 -1.84
C ALA A 80 10.23 0.81 -1.53
N VAL A 81 10.00 1.20 -0.28
CA VAL A 81 10.15 2.59 0.16
C VAL A 81 11.58 3.06 -0.04
N PHE A 82 12.54 2.24 0.37
CA PHE A 82 13.97 2.57 0.22
C PHE A 82 14.36 2.74 -1.24
N TYR A 83 13.88 1.86 -2.12
CA TYR A 83 14.16 1.96 -3.54
C TYR A 83 13.66 3.31 -4.11
N LEU A 84 12.41 3.65 -3.80
CA LEU A 84 11.83 4.91 -4.27
C LEU A 84 12.55 6.13 -3.71
N ALA A 85 13.00 6.07 -2.47
CA ALA A 85 13.68 7.19 -1.82
C ALA A 85 15.11 7.36 -2.30
N ASP A 86 15.83 6.27 -2.54
CA ASP A 86 17.28 6.30 -2.74
C ASP A 86 17.71 6.07 -4.19
N LYS A 87 17.03 5.20 -4.91
CA LYS A 87 17.50 4.73 -6.23
C LYS A 87 16.72 5.28 -7.40
N ALA A 88 15.46 5.63 -7.20
CA ALA A 88 14.54 5.91 -8.29
C ALA A 88 14.56 7.40 -8.69
N GLU A 89 15.66 7.87 -9.21
CA GLU A 89 15.89 9.31 -9.45
C GLU A 89 14.96 9.93 -10.50
N PHE A 90 14.41 9.14 -11.40
CA PHE A 90 13.51 9.64 -12.45
C PHE A 90 12.06 9.18 -12.23
N ILE A 91 11.70 8.85 -10.99
CA ILE A 91 10.34 8.39 -10.63
C ILE A 91 9.74 9.37 -9.63
N THR A 92 8.63 9.99 -10.00
CA THR A 92 7.85 10.84 -9.10
C THR A 92 6.37 10.76 -9.47
N GLY A 93 5.51 11.01 -8.52
CA GLY A 93 4.07 11.00 -8.73
C GLY A 93 3.48 9.60 -8.91
N GLN A 94 4.21 8.57 -8.53
CA GLN A 94 3.78 7.18 -8.75
C GLN A 94 3.26 6.53 -7.48
N VAL A 95 2.39 5.56 -7.67
CA VAL A 95 1.90 4.68 -6.61
C VAL A 95 2.45 3.29 -6.89
N LEU A 96 3.29 2.81 -5.99
CA LEU A 96 3.85 1.46 -6.09
C LEU A 96 3.07 0.53 -5.17
N ASN A 97 2.36 -0.41 -5.75
CA ASN A 97 1.60 -1.40 -4.99
C ASN A 97 2.52 -2.56 -4.60
N VAL A 98 2.59 -2.84 -3.31
CA VAL A 98 3.38 -3.95 -2.75
C VAL A 98 2.39 -4.92 -2.14
N ASN A 99 1.71 -5.69 -2.98
CA ASN A 99 0.54 -6.46 -2.60
C ASN A 99 0.50 -7.89 -3.14
N GLY A 100 1.59 -8.38 -3.71
CA GLY A 100 1.63 -9.73 -4.28
C GLY A 100 0.64 -9.95 -5.41
N GLY A 101 0.04 -8.90 -5.94
CA GLY A 101 -0.93 -8.95 -7.03
C GLY A 101 -2.39 -9.02 -6.61
N ILE A 102 -2.70 -8.96 -5.32
CA ILE A 102 -4.08 -9.16 -4.84
C ILE A 102 -5.08 -8.11 -5.37
N PHE A 103 -4.61 -6.92 -5.69
CA PHE A 103 -5.44 -5.82 -6.21
C PHE A 103 -4.92 -5.32 -7.56
N THR A 104 -4.68 -6.20 -8.45
CA THR A 104 -4.21 -5.83 -9.80
C THR A 104 -5.36 -5.53 -10.75
#